data_e954ad28553802ff8b126baddc703ff6
#
_entry.id   e954ad28553802ff8b126baddc703ff6
#
_cell.length_a   1.000
_cell.length_b   1.000
_cell.length_c   1.000
_cell.angle_alpha   90.00
_cell.angle_beta   90.00
_cell.angle_gamma   90.00
#
_symmetry.space_group_name_H-M   'P 1'
#
loop_
_entity.id
_entity.type
_entity.pdbx_description
1 polymer ?
#
loop_
_entity_poly.entity_id
_entity_poly.type
_entity_poly.pdbx_seq_one_letter_code
_entity_poly.pdbx_strand_id
1 'polypeptide(L)'
;GTPAFANALLGPSYNYEAPVYRFNDGEIMVSEVFEELRQLCEVHTQEISWADGMVAIIDNKRVMHGRREILVPLSERELCIAMGFNESLHSDLGATA
;
A
#
# COMPACT_ATOMS: atom_id res chain seq x y z
N GLY A 1 3.75 -18.89 6.76
CA GLY A 1 3.33 -17.86 5.85
C GLY A 1 4.44 -16.87 5.54
N THR A 2 4.26 -16.13 4.49
CA THR A 2 5.19 -15.06 4.10
C THR A 2 4.84 -13.79 4.87
N PRO A 3 5.82 -13.09 5.45
CA PRO A 3 5.56 -11.80 6.08
C PRO A 3 4.91 -10.82 5.10
N ALA A 4 3.90 -10.10 5.56
CA ALA A 4 3.17 -9.14 4.75
C ALA A 4 2.76 -7.94 5.60
N PHE A 5 2.82 -6.76 5.01
CA PHE A 5 2.34 -5.53 5.63
C PHE A 5 1.30 -4.85 4.74
N ALA A 6 0.33 -5.64 4.29
CA ALA A 6 -0.80 -5.14 3.50
C ALA A 6 -2.01 -5.02 4.43
N ASN A 7 -2.43 -3.80 4.72
CA ASN A 7 -3.52 -3.52 5.64
C ASN A 7 -4.14 -2.14 5.33
N ALA A 8 -5.15 -1.76 6.11
CA ALA A 8 -5.84 -0.49 5.95
C ALA A 8 -5.47 0.52 7.06
N LEU A 9 -4.31 0.36 7.69
CA LEU A 9 -3.93 1.13 8.87
C LEU A 9 -3.89 2.64 8.60
N LEU A 10 -3.41 3.07 7.44
CA LEU A 10 -3.28 4.49 7.12
C LEU A 10 -4.57 5.12 6.63
N GLY A 11 -5.66 4.43 6.86
CA GLY A 11 -6.97 4.99 6.69
C GLY A 11 -7.58 4.75 5.33
N PRO A 12 -8.82 5.15 5.21
CA PRO A 12 -9.56 5.01 3.98
C PRO A 12 -9.10 6.04 2.96
N SER A 13 -9.22 5.65 1.73
CA SER A 13 -9.20 6.61 0.64
C SER A 13 -10.46 7.48 0.70
N TYR A 14 -10.45 8.52 -0.06
CA TYR A 14 -11.60 9.40 -0.25
C TYR A 14 -12.92 8.59 -0.43
N ASN A 15 -13.98 9.00 0.25
CA ASN A 15 -15.33 8.43 0.24
C ASN A 15 -15.54 7.12 1.03
N TYR A 16 -14.59 6.66 1.80
CA TYR A 16 -14.78 5.52 2.66
C TYR A 16 -14.90 5.95 4.12
N GLU A 17 -15.67 5.20 4.91
CA GLU A 17 -15.72 5.41 6.34
C GLU A 17 -14.35 5.10 6.97
N ALA A 18 -13.98 5.88 7.98
CA ALA A 18 -12.76 5.62 8.72
C ALA A 18 -12.87 4.30 9.48
N PRO A 19 -11.94 3.38 9.31
CA PRO A 19 -11.96 2.13 10.06
C PRO A 19 -11.70 2.36 11.53
N VAL A 20 -12.23 1.48 12.38
CA VAL A 20 -11.95 1.46 13.81
C VAL A 20 -10.94 0.35 14.06
N TYR A 21 -9.85 0.70 14.71
CA TYR A 21 -8.78 -0.25 15.03
C TYR A 21 -8.87 -0.66 16.49
N ARG A 22 -8.81 -1.96 16.73
CA ARG A 22 -8.86 -2.53 18.07
C ARG A 22 -7.70 -3.49 18.27
N PHE A 23 -7.22 -3.55 19.50
CA PHE A 23 -6.30 -4.60 19.91
C PHE A 23 -7.04 -5.93 20.06
N ASN A 24 -6.27 -7.00 20.18
CA ASN A 24 -6.80 -8.35 20.29
C ASN A 24 -7.73 -8.55 21.49
N ASP A 25 -7.54 -7.79 22.55
CA ASP A 25 -8.40 -7.80 23.74
C ASP A 25 -9.68 -6.98 23.60
N GLY A 26 -9.88 -6.33 22.45
CA GLY A 26 -11.04 -5.50 22.17
C GLY A 26 -10.87 -4.03 22.51
N GLU A 27 -9.75 -3.61 23.13
CA GLU A 27 -9.50 -2.21 23.40
C GLU A 27 -9.29 -1.43 22.10
N ILE A 28 -9.83 -0.21 22.06
CA ILE A 28 -9.65 0.68 20.92
C ILE A 28 -8.20 1.18 20.91
N MET A 29 -7.58 1.14 19.74
CA MET A 29 -6.25 1.69 19.55
C MET A 29 -6.28 3.21 19.77
N VAL A 30 -5.52 3.69 20.74
CA VAL A 30 -5.43 5.12 21.03
C VAL A 30 -4.64 5.87 19.96
N SER A 31 -4.92 7.16 19.82
CA SER A 31 -4.34 7.98 18.77
C SER A 31 -2.81 8.06 18.82
N GLU A 32 -2.21 7.98 19.98
CA GLU A 32 -0.75 8.02 20.16
C GLU A 32 -0.10 6.79 19.51
N VAL A 33 -0.68 5.62 19.70
CA VAL A 33 -0.18 4.38 19.09
C VAL A 33 -0.34 4.46 17.56
N PHE A 34 -1.49 4.93 17.10
CA PHE A 34 -1.74 5.10 15.67
C PHE A 34 -0.73 6.06 15.03
N GLU A 35 -0.47 7.18 15.68
CA GLU A 35 0.48 8.18 15.18
C GLU A 35 1.90 7.62 15.12
N GLU A 36 2.30 6.85 16.12
CA GLU A 36 3.60 6.17 16.11
C GLU A 36 3.72 5.19 14.94
N LEU A 37 2.68 4.40 14.70
CA LEU A 37 2.63 3.49 13.56
C LEU A 37 2.69 4.25 12.23
N ARG A 38 1.99 5.37 12.14
CA ARG A 38 2.02 6.21 10.95
C ARG A 38 3.42 6.74 10.67
N GLN A 39 4.12 7.18 11.71
CA GLN A 39 5.50 7.65 11.58
C GLN A 39 6.45 6.53 11.16
N LEU A 40 6.29 5.35 11.72
CA LEU A 40 7.07 4.18 11.31
C LEU A 40 6.82 3.82 9.84
N CYS A 41 5.59 3.87 9.40
CA CYS A 41 5.27 3.66 7.99
C CYS A 41 5.96 4.68 7.11
N GLU A 42 5.95 5.95 7.51
CA GLU A 42 6.62 7.00 6.73
C GLU A 42 8.13 6.77 6.61
N VAL A 43 8.77 6.39 7.71
CA VAL A 43 10.22 6.10 7.71
C VAL A 43 10.56 4.95 6.77
N HIS A 44 9.69 3.96 6.67
CA HIS A 44 9.91 2.79 5.82
C HIS A 44 9.31 2.92 4.42
N THR A 45 8.73 4.05 4.09
CA THR A 45 8.17 4.29 2.77
C THR A 45 9.29 4.56 1.76
N GLN A 46 9.22 3.88 0.64
CA GLN A 46 10.08 4.14 -0.51
C GLN A 46 9.26 4.85 -1.57
N GLU A 47 9.79 5.92 -2.09
CA GLU A 47 9.15 6.68 -3.15
C GLU A 47 9.59 6.21 -4.53
N ILE A 48 8.62 6.13 -5.43
CA ILE A 48 8.90 5.87 -6.83
C ILE A 48 8.94 7.20 -7.55
N SER A 49 10.12 7.59 -8.02
CA SER A 49 10.27 8.79 -8.84
C SER A 49 9.93 8.44 -10.28
N TRP A 50 8.69 8.74 -10.64
CA TRP A 50 8.16 8.38 -11.95
C TRP A 50 8.84 9.17 -13.08
N ALA A 51 9.12 8.48 -14.16
CA ALA A 51 9.51 9.06 -15.44
C ALA A 51 8.68 8.39 -16.54
N ASP A 52 8.61 9.04 -17.70
CA ASP A 52 7.86 8.51 -18.83
C ASP A 52 8.38 7.13 -19.23
N GLY A 53 7.46 6.22 -19.46
CA GLY A 53 7.78 4.85 -19.85
C GLY A 53 8.10 3.93 -18.67
N MET A 54 8.11 4.41 -17.44
CA MET A 54 8.34 3.54 -16.27
C MET A 54 7.13 2.68 -15.97
N VAL A 55 7.40 1.47 -15.50
CA VAL A 55 6.42 0.52 -14.98
C VAL A 55 6.86 0.07 -13.61
N ALA A 56 5.96 0.09 -12.65
CA ALA A 56 6.19 -0.48 -11.33
C ALA A 56 5.27 -1.69 -11.13
N ILE A 57 5.83 -2.75 -10.62
CA ILE A 57 5.09 -3.96 -10.27
C ILE A 57 5.12 -4.09 -8.75
N ILE A 58 3.94 -4.18 -8.15
CA ILE A 58 3.78 -4.19 -6.70
C ILE A 58 3.05 -5.46 -6.30
N ASP A 59 3.61 -6.19 -5.35
CA ASP A 59 2.90 -7.30 -4.71
C ASP A 59 1.93 -6.73 -3.68
N ASN A 60 0.70 -6.54 -4.10
CA ASN A 60 -0.35 -5.92 -3.30
C ASN A 60 -0.80 -6.79 -2.12
N LYS A 61 -0.37 -8.03 -2.05
CA LYS A 61 -0.62 -8.91 -0.90
C LYS A 61 0.40 -8.70 0.21
N ARG A 62 1.54 -8.12 -0.10
CA ARG A 62 2.65 -7.99 0.86
C ARG A 62 2.92 -6.58 1.32
N VAL A 63 2.66 -5.59 0.49
CA VAL A 63 3.02 -4.22 0.79
C VAL A 63 1.84 -3.28 0.60
N MET A 64 1.86 -2.20 1.34
CA MET A 64 0.95 -1.07 1.11
C MET A 64 1.56 -0.14 0.07
N HIS A 65 0.70 0.54 -0.64
CA HIS A 65 1.10 1.58 -1.56
C HIS A 65 0.11 2.74 -1.50
N GLY A 66 0.56 3.88 -1.93
CA GLY A 66 -0.25 5.08 -1.92
C GLY A 66 0.30 6.11 -2.90
N ARG A 67 -0.28 7.28 -2.83
CA ARG A 67 0.09 8.38 -3.70
C ARG A 67 0.30 9.64 -2.88
N ARG A 68 1.41 10.32 -3.12
CA ARG A 68 1.62 11.66 -2.59
C ARG A 68 0.70 12.66 -3.31
N GLU A 69 0.55 13.83 -2.73
CA GLU A 69 -0.18 14.92 -3.37
C GLU A 69 0.37 15.19 -4.76
N ILE A 70 -0.54 15.37 -5.71
CA ILE A 70 -0.19 15.71 -7.08
C ILE A 70 -0.02 17.23 -7.17
N LEU A 71 1.20 17.68 -7.49
CA LEU A 71 1.55 19.10 -7.53
C LEU A 71 1.51 19.68 -8.95
N VAL A 72 1.29 18.84 -9.96
CA VAL A 72 1.19 19.28 -11.37
C VAL A 72 -0.24 19.13 -11.85
N PRO A 73 -0.65 19.89 -12.90
CA PRO A 73 -1.97 19.71 -13.49
C PRO A 73 -2.20 18.27 -13.93
N LEU A 74 -3.39 17.73 -13.70
CA LEU A 74 -3.74 16.36 -14.07
C LEU A 74 -3.58 16.09 -15.57
N SER A 75 -3.73 17.13 -16.40
CA SER A 75 -3.52 17.04 -17.84
C SER A 75 -2.08 16.71 -18.24
N GLU A 76 -1.13 16.95 -17.35
CA GLU A 76 0.29 16.65 -17.58
C GLU A 76 0.70 15.27 -17.04
N ARG A 77 -0.24 14.54 -16.47
CA ARG A 77 0.05 13.25 -15.86
C ARG A 77 -0.92 12.20 -16.33
N GLU A 78 -0.38 11.13 -16.87
CA GLU A 78 -1.14 9.94 -17.20
C GLU A 78 -0.51 8.75 -16.52
N LEU A 79 -1.30 8.04 -15.74
CA LEU A 79 -0.89 6.82 -15.05
C LEU A 79 -1.94 5.75 -15.29
N CYS A 80 -1.53 4.64 -15.88
CA CYS A 80 -2.40 3.50 -16.10
C CYS A 80 -2.14 2.45 -15.04
N ILE A 81 -3.22 1.87 -14.52
CA ILE A 81 -3.17 0.82 -13.51
C ILE A 81 -3.81 -0.43 -14.07
N ALA A 82 -3.11 -1.55 -13.94
CA ALA A 82 -3.66 -2.87 -14.22
C ALA A 82 -3.48 -3.75 -12.99
N MET A 83 -4.52 -4.48 -12.64
CA MET A 83 -4.49 -5.41 -11.53
C MET A 83 -4.74 -6.81 -12.06
N GLY A 84 -4.09 -7.78 -11.45
CA GLY A 84 -4.22 -9.16 -11.85
C GLY A 84 -3.81 -10.11 -10.74
N PHE A 85 -4.05 -11.37 -10.97
CA PHE A 85 -3.61 -12.42 -10.08
C PHE A 85 -2.36 -13.10 -10.67
N ASN A 86 -1.47 -13.50 -9.79
CA ASN A 86 -0.23 -14.16 -10.16
C ASN A 86 -0.23 -15.65 -9.81
N GLU A 87 -1.39 -16.29 -9.90
CA GLU A 87 -1.51 -17.72 -9.56
C GLU A 87 -0.56 -18.57 -10.40
N SER A 88 -0.53 -18.33 -11.70
CA SER A 88 0.42 -19.03 -12.57
C SER A 88 1.87 -18.68 -12.23
N LEU A 89 2.13 -17.44 -11.90
CA LEU A 89 3.45 -17.01 -11.47
C LEU A 89 3.87 -17.68 -10.16
N HIS A 90 2.94 -17.83 -9.23
CA HIS A 90 3.19 -18.57 -8.00
C HIS A 90 3.50 -20.03 -8.27
N SER A 91 2.77 -20.67 -9.17
CA SER A 91 3.04 -22.02 -9.58
C SER A 91 4.42 -22.13 -10.24
N ASP A 92 4.73 -21.22 -11.12
CA ASP A 92 6.01 -21.16 -11.83
C ASP A 92 7.16 -20.87 -10.86
N LEU A 93 6.98 -19.94 -9.94
CA LEU A 93 7.98 -19.64 -8.92
C LEU A 93 8.19 -20.82 -7.97
N GLY A 94 7.13 -21.54 -7.67
CA GLY A 94 7.24 -22.77 -6.91
C GLY A 94 7.98 -23.86 -7.67
N ALA A 95 7.94 -23.83 -8.98
CA ALA A 95 8.55 -24.82 -9.85
C ALA A 95 9.91 -24.38 -10.41
N THR A 96 10.08 -23.11 -10.69
CA THR A 96 11.21 -22.59 -11.47
C THR A 96 12.03 -21.53 -10.77
N ALA A 97 11.49 -20.92 -9.75
CA ALA A 97 12.24 -19.90 -8.98
C ALA A 97 13.08 -20.53 -7.87
#